data_a3e194200493908d1291c008f68cecfb
#
_entry.id   a3e194200493908d1291c008f68cecfb
#
_cell.length_a   1.000
_cell.length_b   1.000
_cell.length_c   1.000
_cell.angle_alpha   90.00
_cell.angle_beta   90.00
_cell.angle_gamma   90.00
#
_symmetry.space_group_name_H-M   'P 1'
#
loop_
_entity.id
_entity.type
_entity.pdbx_description
1 polymer ?
#
loop_
_entity_poly.entity_id
_entity_poly.type
_entity_poly.pdbx_seq_one_letter_code
_entity_poly.pdbx_strand_id
1 'polypeptide(L)'
;VKRRIDQLLVERGLAESRHRAQALVLAGQVLADERKVEKPGQQVDAGAVVRILGLLPFVSRAGAKLEGALRHFGIAVEGRVAADLGASTGGFTDCLLQNGALRVFAFDVGRGQMAWKLRSDPRVVVRDRFNVRNLGPGDLPGDVGFVCMDLSFISVTKILPVLGAALDSAGPPSEPEAAAVRVVDVVVLVKPQFEAGRGEVGKGGIVRDPAVRVRALGAVVDCAAAAGYGVIGDMVS
;
A
#
# COMPACT_ATOMS: atom_id res chain seq x y z
N VAL A 1 -25.35 -22.52 -23.18
CA VAL A 1 -26.21 -22.55 -21.96
C VAL A 1 -26.12 -21.21 -21.28
N LYS A 2 -27.28 -20.57 -21.01
CA LYS A 2 -27.33 -19.28 -20.32
C LYS A 2 -27.24 -19.46 -18.81
N ARG A 3 -26.49 -18.57 -18.13
CA ARG A 3 -26.30 -18.50 -16.68
C ARG A 3 -26.49 -17.09 -16.17
N ARG A 4 -26.97 -16.93 -14.96
CA ARG A 4 -27.00 -15.62 -14.30
C ARG A 4 -25.57 -15.17 -14.02
N ILE A 5 -25.28 -13.89 -14.35
CA ILE A 5 -23.93 -13.36 -14.20
C ILE A 5 -23.46 -13.35 -12.73
N ASP A 6 -24.36 -13.07 -11.77
CA ASP A 6 -24.00 -13.08 -10.35
C ASP A 6 -23.58 -14.46 -9.83
N GLN A 7 -24.15 -15.53 -10.41
CA GLN A 7 -23.74 -16.91 -10.10
C GLN A 7 -22.45 -17.28 -10.84
N LEU A 8 -22.36 -16.93 -12.11
CA LEU A 8 -21.19 -17.23 -12.94
C LEU A 8 -19.90 -16.59 -12.40
N LEU A 9 -19.99 -15.37 -11.84
CA LEU A 9 -18.87 -14.71 -11.19
C LEU A 9 -18.35 -15.49 -9.98
N VAL A 10 -19.23 -16.05 -9.17
CA VAL A 10 -18.83 -16.87 -8.01
C VAL A 10 -18.30 -18.23 -8.45
N GLU A 11 -18.98 -18.91 -9.38
CA GLU A 11 -18.57 -20.21 -9.94
C GLU A 11 -17.14 -20.17 -10.54
N ARG A 12 -16.76 -19.01 -11.12
CA ARG A 12 -15.44 -18.78 -11.72
C ARG A 12 -14.41 -18.20 -10.76
N GLY A 13 -14.73 -18.02 -9.47
CA GLY A 13 -13.84 -17.43 -8.48
C GLY A 13 -13.56 -15.93 -8.69
N LEU A 14 -14.33 -15.26 -9.54
CA LEU A 14 -14.21 -13.84 -9.82
C LEU A 14 -14.87 -12.95 -8.75
N ALA A 15 -15.69 -13.55 -7.90
CA ALA A 15 -16.24 -12.91 -6.70
C ALA A 15 -16.33 -13.93 -5.56
N GLU A 16 -15.98 -13.52 -4.37
CA GLU A 16 -15.97 -14.36 -3.16
C GLU A 16 -17.38 -14.74 -2.65
N SER A 17 -18.38 -13.98 -3.06
CA SER A 17 -19.79 -14.24 -2.71
C SER A 17 -20.73 -13.66 -3.75
N ARG A 18 -21.99 -14.17 -3.76
CA ARG A 18 -23.04 -13.64 -4.63
C ARG A 18 -23.37 -12.19 -4.36
N HIS A 19 -23.32 -11.77 -3.10
CA HIS A 19 -23.49 -10.37 -2.71
C HIS A 19 -22.40 -9.47 -3.32
N ARG A 20 -21.15 -9.92 -3.26
CA ARG A 20 -20.02 -9.21 -3.89
C ARG A 20 -20.18 -9.16 -5.41
N ALA A 21 -20.58 -10.25 -6.05
CA ALA A 21 -20.86 -10.30 -7.48
C ALA A 21 -21.95 -9.28 -7.89
N GLN A 22 -23.03 -9.20 -7.13
CA GLN A 22 -24.10 -8.23 -7.36
C GLN A 22 -23.62 -6.80 -7.21
N ALA A 23 -22.81 -6.49 -6.20
CA ALA A 23 -22.21 -5.17 -6.00
C ALA A 23 -21.32 -4.76 -7.19
N LEU A 24 -20.49 -5.68 -7.71
CA LEU A 24 -19.66 -5.43 -8.90
C LEU A 24 -20.49 -5.11 -10.14
N VAL A 25 -21.58 -5.83 -10.36
CA VAL A 25 -22.48 -5.57 -11.48
C VAL A 25 -23.18 -4.22 -11.33
N LEU A 26 -23.73 -3.90 -10.14
CA LEU A 26 -24.38 -2.62 -9.87
C LEU A 26 -23.41 -1.44 -9.97
N ALA A 27 -22.15 -1.64 -9.62
CA ALA A 27 -21.08 -0.65 -9.85
C ALA A 27 -20.68 -0.50 -11.32
N GLY A 28 -21.26 -1.31 -12.22
CA GLY A 28 -20.96 -1.27 -13.65
C GLY A 28 -19.58 -1.78 -14.02
N GLN A 29 -19.01 -2.62 -13.17
CA GLN A 29 -17.62 -3.12 -13.30
C GLN A 29 -17.54 -4.47 -14.03
N VAL A 30 -18.65 -5.05 -14.49
CA VAL A 30 -18.66 -6.36 -15.13
C VAL A 30 -18.92 -6.26 -16.61
N LEU A 31 -18.03 -6.84 -17.42
CA LEU A 31 -18.24 -7.08 -18.85
C LEU A 31 -18.43 -8.58 -19.11
N ALA A 32 -19.31 -8.91 -20.03
CA ALA A 32 -19.43 -10.23 -20.62
C ALA A 32 -19.33 -10.07 -22.15
N ASP A 33 -18.35 -10.73 -22.78
CA ASP A 33 -18.00 -10.57 -24.20
C ASP A 33 -17.86 -9.10 -24.61
N GLU A 34 -17.09 -8.34 -23.81
CA GLU A 34 -16.82 -6.89 -23.93
C GLU A 34 -18.08 -5.99 -23.83
N ARG A 35 -19.23 -6.53 -23.48
CA ARG A 35 -20.47 -5.77 -23.26
C ARG A 35 -20.72 -5.58 -21.77
N LYS A 36 -21.07 -4.36 -21.38
CA LYS A 36 -21.39 -4.04 -19.98
C LYS A 36 -22.61 -4.83 -19.52
N VAL A 37 -22.49 -5.46 -18.36
CA VAL A 37 -23.60 -6.13 -17.69
C VAL A 37 -24.29 -5.11 -16.78
N GLU A 38 -25.59 -4.93 -16.96
CA GLU A 38 -26.35 -3.89 -16.27
C GLU A 38 -27.07 -4.38 -15.02
N LYS A 39 -27.44 -5.66 -14.98
CA LYS A 39 -28.24 -6.22 -13.89
C LYS A 39 -27.62 -7.52 -13.33
N PRO A 40 -27.56 -7.72 -12.01
CA PRO A 40 -26.99 -8.94 -11.41
C PRO A 40 -27.65 -10.23 -11.87
N GLY A 41 -28.94 -10.20 -12.21
CA GLY A 41 -29.68 -11.35 -12.71
C GLY A 41 -29.59 -11.55 -14.21
N GLN A 42 -28.81 -10.72 -14.93
CA GLN A 42 -28.72 -10.81 -16.39
C GLN A 42 -28.18 -12.19 -16.81
N GLN A 43 -28.83 -12.77 -17.82
CA GLN A 43 -28.43 -14.04 -18.39
C GLN A 43 -27.33 -13.82 -19.44
N VAL A 44 -26.19 -14.45 -19.25
CA VAL A 44 -25.07 -14.45 -20.19
C VAL A 44 -24.78 -15.90 -20.62
N ASP A 45 -24.06 -16.08 -21.71
CA ASP A 45 -23.63 -17.43 -22.09
C ASP A 45 -22.65 -17.98 -21.04
N ALA A 46 -22.79 -19.24 -20.68
CA ALA A 46 -21.89 -19.88 -19.71
C ALA A 46 -20.42 -19.92 -20.19
N GLY A 47 -20.18 -19.82 -21.51
CA GLY A 47 -18.86 -19.71 -22.12
C GLY A 47 -18.38 -18.27 -22.33
N ALA A 48 -19.22 -17.26 -22.02
CA ALA A 48 -18.86 -15.86 -22.24
C ALA A 48 -17.52 -15.49 -21.55
N VAL A 49 -16.73 -14.65 -22.20
CA VAL A 49 -15.52 -14.08 -21.58
C VAL A 49 -15.97 -12.99 -20.60
N VAL A 50 -15.86 -13.30 -19.29
CA VAL A 50 -16.24 -12.36 -18.24
C VAL A 50 -15.00 -11.61 -17.75
N ARG A 51 -15.06 -10.27 -17.79
CA ARG A 51 -14.03 -9.38 -17.25
C ARG A 51 -14.65 -8.46 -16.20
N ILE A 52 -13.89 -8.24 -15.12
CA ILE A 52 -14.25 -7.24 -14.12
C ILE A 52 -13.38 -6.01 -14.37
N LEU A 53 -14.03 -4.89 -14.68
CA LEU A 53 -13.37 -3.61 -14.85
C LEU A 53 -12.97 -3.09 -13.47
N GLY A 54 -11.71 -2.64 -13.33
CA GLY A 54 -11.26 -2.01 -12.10
C GLY A 54 -11.19 -2.94 -10.89
N LEU A 55 -11.04 -4.26 -11.07
CA LEU A 55 -10.40 -5.07 -10.05
C LEU A 55 -9.00 -4.50 -9.88
N LEU A 56 -8.85 -3.71 -8.84
CA LEU A 56 -7.51 -3.31 -8.42
C LEU A 56 -6.75 -4.61 -8.14
N PRO A 57 -5.52 -4.76 -8.63
CA PRO A 57 -4.69 -5.93 -8.31
C PRO A 57 -4.47 -6.04 -6.80
N PHE A 58 -4.69 -4.95 -6.06
CA PHE A 58 -4.53 -4.82 -4.62
C PHE A 58 -5.82 -4.33 -3.97
N VAL A 59 -5.94 -4.46 -2.65
CA VAL A 59 -7.11 -4.01 -1.86
C VAL A 59 -7.42 -2.51 -2.01
N SER A 60 -6.44 -1.73 -2.47
CA SER A 60 -6.63 -0.30 -2.81
C SER A 60 -5.68 0.14 -3.93
N ARG A 61 -5.95 1.33 -4.51
CA ARG A 61 -5.10 1.96 -5.52
C ARG A 61 -3.68 2.25 -5.05
N ALA A 62 -3.48 2.36 -3.73
CA ALA A 62 -2.17 2.59 -3.15
C ALA A 62 -1.17 1.48 -3.52
N GLY A 63 -1.60 0.21 -3.54
CA GLY A 63 -0.74 -0.90 -3.91
C GLY A 63 -0.07 -0.76 -5.27
N ALA A 64 -0.78 -0.24 -6.27
CA ALA A 64 -0.21 0.01 -7.60
C ALA A 64 0.90 1.08 -7.60
N LYS A 65 0.85 2.04 -6.66
CA LYS A 65 1.93 3.04 -6.50
C LYS A 65 3.20 2.39 -5.98
N LEU A 66 3.07 1.55 -4.95
CA LEU A 66 4.22 0.81 -4.43
C LEU A 66 4.79 -0.15 -5.48
N GLU A 67 3.94 -0.90 -6.17
CA GLU A 67 4.37 -1.78 -7.27
C GLU A 67 5.14 -1.01 -8.34
N GLY A 68 4.66 0.18 -8.72
CA GLY A 68 5.37 1.07 -9.64
C GLY A 68 6.76 1.45 -9.14
N ALA A 69 6.88 1.81 -7.85
CA ALA A 69 8.16 2.16 -7.24
C ALA A 69 9.12 0.96 -7.17
N LEU A 70 8.66 -0.19 -6.71
CA LEU A 70 9.47 -1.41 -6.65
C LEU A 70 10.06 -1.76 -8.02
N ARG A 71 9.24 -1.68 -9.07
CA ARG A 71 9.66 -1.95 -10.46
C ARG A 71 10.62 -0.88 -10.98
N HIS A 72 10.33 0.41 -10.74
CA HIS A 72 11.14 1.52 -11.25
C HIS A 72 12.55 1.52 -10.67
N PHE A 73 12.68 1.27 -9.36
CA PHE A 73 13.97 1.25 -8.66
C PHE A 73 14.62 -0.13 -8.60
N GLY A 74 13.99 -1.18 -9.14
CA GLY A 74 14.51 -2.54 -9.12
C GLY A 74 14.61 -3.13 -7.71
N ILE A 75 13.72 -2.74 -6.79
CA ILE A 75 13.74 -3.20 -5.40
C ILE A 75 13.00 -4.54 -5.31
N ALA A 76 13.70 -5.58 -4.90
CA ALA A 76 13.13 -6.88 -4.58
C ALA A 76 12.74 -6.94 -3.09
N VAL A 77 11.50 -7.37 -2.81
CA VAL A 77 10.98 -7.56 -1.44
C VAL A 77 10.74 -9.04 -1.11
N GLU A 78 10.94 -9.92 -2.09
CA GLU A 78 10.80 -11.37 -1.91
C GLU A 78 11.70 -11.87 -0.77
N GLY A 79 11.13 -12.68 0.13
CA GLY A 79 11.84 -13.25 1.29
C GLY A 79 12.23 -12.22 2.36
N ARG A 80 11.84 -10.94 2.23
CA ARG A 80 12.19 -9.89 3.21
C ARG A 80 11.07 -9.66 4.22
N VAL A 81 11.45 -9.27 5.40
CA VAL A 81 10.55 -8.69 6.40
C VAL A 81 10.38 -7.21 6.09
N ALA A 82 9.14 -6.74 6.07
CA ALA A 82 8.78 -5.38 5.70
C ALA A 82 7.98 -4.66 6.78
N ALA A 83 8.07 -3.32 6.83
CA ALA A 83 7.21 -2.46 7.61
C ALA A 83 6.40 -1.52 6.70
N ASP A 84 5.08 -1.45 6.91
CA ASP A 84 4.14 -0.56 6.21
C ASP A 84 3.64 0.50 7.19
N LEU A 85 4.15 1.72 7.05
CA LEU A 85 3.84 2.85 7.94
C LEU A 85 2.72 3.70 7.32
N GLY A 86 1.52 3.62 7.92
CA GLY A 86 0.29 4.20 7.39
C GLY A 86 -0.49 3.21 6.53
N ALA A 87 -0.63 1.99 7.00
CA ALA A 87 -1.16 0.87 6.22
C ALA A 87 -2.63 1.07 5.76
N SER A 88 -3.45 1.79 6.52
CA SER A 88 -4.86 2.06 6.20
C SER A 88 -5.62 0.78 5.79
N THR A 89 -6.17 0.72 4.58
CA THR A 89 -6.86 -0.47 4.05
C THR A 89 -5.91 -1.62 3.68
N GLY A 90 -4.60 -1.40 3.69
CA GLY A 90 -3.58 -2.42 3.42
C GLY A 90 -3.12 -2.49 1.96
N GLY A 91 -3.23 -1.40 1.19
CA GLY A 91 -2.82 -1.41 -0.21
C GLY A 91 -1.33 -1.72 -0.40
N PHE A 92 -0.45 -1.11 0.39
CA PHE A 92 0.98 -1.39 0.36
C PHE A 92 1.28 -2.78 0.93
N THR A 93 0.67 -3.14 2.06
CA THR A 93 0.76 -4.49 2.63
C THR A 93 0.41 -5.59 1.61
N ASP A 94 -0.71 -5.43 0.88
CA ASP A 94 -1.14 -6.40 -0.16
C ASP A 94 -0.12 -6.49 -1.29
N CYS A 95 0.44 -5.35 -1.72
CA CYS A 95 1.49 -5.31 -2.73
C CYS A 95 2.75 -6.06 -2.25
N LEU A 96 3.20 -5.82 -1.03
CA LEU A 96 4.36 -6.50 -0.45
C LEU A 96 4.16 -8.02 -0.40
N LEU A 97 3.01 -8.49 0.08
CA LEU A 97 2.70 -9.92 0.16
C LEU A 97 2.62 -10.59 -1.21
N GLN A 98 2.06 -9.91 -2.23
CA GLN A 98 1.99 -10.42 -3.60
C GLN A 98 3.36 -10.44 -4.28
N ASN A 99 4.30 -9.59 -3.86
CA ASN A 99 5.69 -9.59 -4.29
C ASN A 99 6.60 -10.47 -3.42
N GLY A 100 6.03 -11.37 -2.61
CA GLY A 100 6.78 -12.39 -1.89
C GLY A 100 7.41 -11.96 -0.56
N ALA A 101 6.97 -10.83 0.04
CA ALA A 101 7.44 -10.47 1.38
C ALA A 101 7.15 -11.60 2.39
N LEU A 102 8.14 -11.93 3.21
CA LEU A 102 8.07 -12.99 4.19
C LEU A 102 7.09 -12.64 5.31
N ARG A 103 7.18 -11.40 5.81
CA ARG A 103 6.31 -10.85 6.85
C ARG A 103 6.15 -9.34 6.69
N VAL A 104 4.99 -8.81 7.06
CA VAL A 104 4.71 -7.38 7.00
C VAL A 104 4.19 -6.89 8.36
N PHE A 105 4.90 -5.94 8.95
CA PHE A 105 4.46 -5.19 10.14
C PHE A 105 3.73 -3.94 9.68
N ALA A 106 2.42 -3.91 9.85
CA ALA A 106 1.54 -2.86 9.34
C ALA A 106 1.08 -1.95 10.48
N PHE A 107 1.49 -0.69 10.45
CA PHE A 107 1.20 0.32 11.48
C PHE A 107 0.18 1.33 10.96
N ASP A 108 -0.85 1.62 11.76
CA ASP A 108 -1.82 2.67 11.45
C ASP A 108 -2.40 3.32 12.72
N VAL A 109 -2.66 4.63 12.67
CA VAL A 109 -3.32 5.36 13.76
C VAL A 109 -4.80 5.00 13.88
N GLY A 110 -5.42 4.53 12.81
CA GLY A 110 -6.80 4.05 12.77
C GLY A 110 -6.98 2.72 13.49
N ARG A 111 -8.21 2.25 13.51
CA ARG A 111 -8.57 0.94 14.05
C ARG A 111 -9.41 0.16 13.06
N GLY A 112 -9.01 -1.08 12.77
CA GLY A 112 -9.82 -2.01 11.98
C GLY A 112 -10.04 -1.57 10.53
N GLN A 113 -9.17 -0.70 9.99
CA GLN A 113 -9.27 -0.22 8.61
C GLN A 113 -8.79 -1.25 7.60
N MET A 114 -7.81 -2.08 7.99
CA MET A 114 -7.21 -3.07 7.10
C MET A 114 -8.22 -4.10 6.61
N ALA A 115 -8.17 -4.40 5.32
CA ALA A 115 -9.02 -5.41 4.68
C ALA A 115 -8.88 -6.76 5.37
N TRP A 116 -10.02 -7.46 5.59
CA TRP A 116 -10.07 -8.70 6.35
C TRP A 116 -9.11 -9.77 5.83
N LYS A 117 -8.98 -9.91 4.52
CA LYS A 117 -8.06 -10.90 3.92
C LYS A 117 -6.61 -10.72 4.34
N LEU A 118 -6.18 -9.45 4.57
CA LEU A 118 -4.82 -9.12 5.02
C LEU A 118 -4.70 -9.27 6.53
N ARG A 119 -5.72 -8.82 7.26
CA ARG A 119 -5.74 -8.93 8.72
C ARG A 119 -5.73 -10.38 9.20
N SER A 120 -6.26 -11.31 8.41
CA SER A 120 -6.25 -12.75 8.69
C SER A 120 -5.06 -13.51 8.10
N ASP A 121 -4.20 -12.85 7.32
CA ASP A 121 -3.00 -13.49 6.77
C ASP A 121 -1.94 -13.65 7.89
N PRO A 122 -1.43 -14.86 8.15
CA PRO A 122 -0.46 -15.10 9.22
C PRO A 122 0.87 -14.36 9.05
N ARG A 123 1.16 -13.89 7.84
CA ARG A 123 2.35 -13.08 7.55
C ARG A 123 2.19 -11.62 7.94
N VAL A 124 0.98 -11.16 8.32
CA VAL A 124 0.70 -9.75 8.63
C VAL A 124 0.57 -9.54 10.13
N VAL A 125 1.39 -8.66 10.68
CA VAL A 125 1.31 -8.21 12.08
C VAL A 125 0.71 -6.81 12.10
N VAL A 126 -0.57 -6.69 12.48
CA VAL A 126 -1.27 -5.40 12.48
C VAL A 126 -1.09 -4.67 13.81
N ARG A 127 -0.64 -3.44 13.76
CA ARG A 127 -0.49 -2.50 14.87
C ARG A 127 -1.47 -1.32 14.70
N ASP A 128 -2.74 -1.54 15.02
CA ASP A 128 -3.77 -0.49 15.05
C ASP A 128 -3.52 0.52 16.19
N ARG A 129 -4.00 1.76 16.03
CA ARG A 129 -3.88 2.87 16.99
C ARG A 129 -2.44 3.23 17.33
N PHE A 130 -1.53 2.97 16.42
CA PHE A 130 -0.13 3.27 16.57
C PHE A 130 0.25 4.53 15.80
N ASN A 131 0.73 5.54 16.49
CA ASN A 131 1.25 6.75 15.84
C ASN A 131 2.73 6.55 15.54
N VAL A 132 3.10 6.54 14.26
CA VAL A 132 4.47 6.32 13.80
C VAL A 132 5.48 7.40 14.28
N ARG A 133 4.99 8.52 14.82
CA ARG A 133 5.84 9.48 15.54
C ARG A 133 6.43 8.91 16.82
N ASN A 134 5.81 7.88 17.35
CA ASN A 134 6.20 7.24 18.60
C ASN A 134 7.00 5.95 18.37
N LEU A 135 7.43 5.69 17.12
CA LEU A 135 8.37 4.59 16.86
C LEU A 135 9.59 4.73 17.75
N GLY A 136 9.92 3.66 18.42
CA GLY A 136 11.02 3.62 19.38
C GLY A 136 11.71 2.26 19.41
N PRO A 137 12.60 2.05 20.39
CA PRO A 137 13.35 0.82 20.52
C PRO A 137 12.45 -0.41 20.59
N GLY A 138 12.72 -1.39 19.73
CA GLY A 138 12.01 -2.67 19.70
C GLY A 138 10.63 -2.66 19.03
N ASP A 139 10.13 -1.52 18.51
CA ASP A 139 8.89 -1.49 17.74
C ASP A 139 9.03 -2.14 16.37
N LEU A 140 10.22 -2.07 15.79
CA LEU A 140 10.60 -2.80 14.58
C LEU A 140 11.51 -3.98 14.93
N PRO A 141 11.32 -5.15 14.31
CA PRO A 141 12.25 -6.27 14.48
C PRO A 141 13.56 -6.03 13.72
N GLY A 142 14.65 -6.66 14.17
CA GLY A 142 16.00 -6.46 13.64
C GLY A 142 16.25 -7.02 12.24
N ASP A 143 15.31 -7.79 11.72
CA ASP A 143 15.31 -8.38 10.37
C ASP A 143 14.50 -7.58 9.35
N VAL A 144 13.96 -6.40 9.73
CA VAL A 144 13.29 -5.51 8.75
C VAL A 144 14.31 -5.07 7.70
N GLY A 145 14.04 -5.47 6.45
CA GLY A 145 14.86 -5.13 5.31
C GLY A 145 14.19 -4.13 4.34
N PHE A 146 12.90 -3.88 4.51
CA PHE A 146 12.15 -2.96 3.67
C PHE A 146 11.14 -2.15 4.48
N VAL A 147 11.05 -0.85 4.23
CA VAL A 147 10.03 0.02 4.84
C VAL A 147 9.32 0.82 3.75
N CYS A 148 8.00 0.89 3.81
CA CYS A 148 7.23 1.82 2.99
C CYS A 148 6.39 2.76 3.85
N MET A 149 6.15 3.98 3.34
CA MET A 149 5.37 5.01 4.03
C MET A 149 4.34 5.64 3.09
N ASP A 150 3.05 5.56 3.44
CA ASP A 150 1.94 6.29 2.81
C ASP A 150 1.18 7.08 3.88
N LEU A 151 1.83 8.09 4.45
CA LEU A 151 1.32 8.87 5.57
C LEU A 151 0.43 10.01 5.11
N SER A 152 -0.60 10.34 5.89
CA SER A 152 -1.49 11.47 5.67
C SER A 152 -1.52 12.39 6.90
N PHE A 153 -1.70 13.70 6.65
CA PHE A 153 -1.81 14.75 7.69
C PHE A 153 -0.54 14.96 8.53
N ILE A 154 0.60 14.50 8.03
CA ILE A 154 1.91 14.68 8.64
C ILE A 154 2.96 14.83 7.56
N SER A 155 3.95 15.68 7.80
CA SER A 155 5.15 15.75 6.96
C SER A 155 6.04 14.54 7.21
N VAL A 156 6.54 13.94 6.13
CA VAL A 156 7.49 12.82 6.17
C VAL A 156 8.80 13.21 6.84
N THR A 157 9.19 14.50 6.75
CA THR A 157 10.40 15.03 7.40
C THR A 157 10.41 14.85 8.93
N LYS A 158 9.22 14.70 9.54
CA LYS A 158 9.10 14.42 10.99
C LYS A 158 9.25 12.94 11.32
N ILE A 159 9.15 12.06 10.33
CA ILE A 159 9.16 10.61 10.53
C ILE A 159 10.51 10.00 10.16
N LEU A 160 11.19 10.52 9.14
CA LEU A 160 12.48 9.98 8.69
C LEU A 160 13.51 9.87 9.82
N PRO A 161 13.76 10.91 10.66
CA PRO A 161 14.71 10.78 11.78
C PRO A 161 14.24 9.76 12.84
N VAL A 162 12.93 9.69 13.10
CA VAL A 162 12.34 8.75 14.06
C VAL A 162 12.49 7.32 13.57
N LEU A 163 12.25 7.09 12.26
CA LEU A 163 12.44 5.78 11.65
C LEU A 163 13.92 5.34 11.72
N GLY A 164 14.87 6.23 11.41
CA GLY A 164 16.30 5.95 11.50
C GLY A 164 16.68 5.46 12.91
N ALA A 165 16.31 6.22 13.94
CA ALA A 165 16.56 5.86 15.33
C ALA A 165 15.88 4.53 15.75
N ALA A 166 14.68 4.25 15.22
CA ALA A 166 13.98 2.99 15.48
C ALA A 166 14.65 1.79 14.80
N LEU A 167 15.20 1.96 13.62
CA LEU A 167 15.97 0.93 12.91
C LEU A 167 17.31 0.64 13.60
N ASP A 168 18.00 1.69 14.09
CA ASP A 168 19.26 1.55 14.85
C ASP A 168 19.06 0.83 16.17
N SER A 169 17.87 0.95 16.76
CA SER A 169 17.49 0.33 18.03
C SER A 169 16.47 -0.80 17.87
N ALA A 170 16.45 -1.44 16.70
CA ALA A 170 15.50 -2.51 16.38
C ALA A 170 15.59 -3.68 17.39
N GLY A 171 14.45 -4.36 17.58
CA GLY A 171 14.32 -5.51 18.45
C GLY A 171 15.01 -6.77 17.89
N PRO A 172 14.79 -7.93 18.53
CA PRO A 172 15.26 -9.19 17.97
C PRO A 172 14.60 -9.48 16.63
N PRO A 173 15.22 -10.30 15.76
CA PRO A 173 14.61 -10.76 14.52
C PRO A 173 13.23 -11.40 14.74
N SER A 174 12.31 -11.17 13.82
CA SER A 174 10.97 -11.76 13.85
C SER A 174 10.95 -13.17 13.25
N GLU A 175 11.92 -13.47 12.38
CA GLU A 175 12.11 -14.75 11.70
C GLU A 175 13.50 -15.30 12.02
N PRO A 176 13.60 -16.51 12.61
CA PRO A 176 14.89 -17.10 13.03
C PRO A 176 15.87 -17.33 11.89
N GLU A 177 15.34 -17.51 10.66
CA GLU A 177 16.13 -17.80 9.46
C GLU A 177 16.46 -16.55 8.65
N ALA A 178 15.93 -15.36 9.04
CA ALA A 178 16.22 -14.13 8.36
C ALA A 178 17.70 -13.76 8.55
N ALA A 179 18.39 -13.56 7.43
CA ALA A 179 19.78 -13.09 7.47
C ALA A 179 19.84 -11.71 8.13
N ALA A 180 20.93 -11.44 8.85
CA ALA A 180 21.17 -10.11 9.41
C ALA A 180 21.10 -9.06 8.29
N VAL A 181 20.08 -8.21 8.34
CA VAL A 181 19.86 -7.18 7.31
C VAL A 181 20.84 -6.04 7.56
N ARG A 182 21.70 -5.79 6.59
CA ARG A 182 22.67 -4.69 6.64
C ARG A 182 22.20 -3.44 5.91
N VAL A 183 21.23 -3.58 5.00
CA VAL A 183 20.68 -2.49 4.19
C VAL A 183 19.17 -2.56 4.24
N VAL A 184 18.55 -1.46 4.64
CA VAL A 184 17.10 -1.29 4.64
C VAL A 184 16.71 -0.36 3.51
N ASP A 185 15.92 -0.86 2.54
CA ASP A 185 15.34 0.00 1.53
C ASP A 185 14.10 0.71 2.08
N VAL A 186 13.98 2.00 1.81
CA VAL A 186 12.87 2.82 2.27
C VAL A 186 12.18 3.49 1.08
N VAL A 187 10.89 3.22 0.88
CA VAL A 187 10.06 3.85 -0.14
C VAL A 187 9.04 4.77 0.51
N VAL A 188 9.05 6.04 0.13
CA VAL A 188 8.21 7.08 0.73
C VAL A 188 7.29 7.70 -0.30
N LEU A 189 5.98 7.69 -0.05
CA LEU A 189 5.04 8.48 -0.84
C LEU A 189 5.02 9.93 -0.33
N VAL A 190 5.73 10.81 -1.03
CA VAL A 190 5.75 12.24 -0.72
C VAL A 190 4.46 12.89 -1.20
N LYS A 191 3.75 13.55 -0.29
CA LYS A 191 2.49 14.25 -0.58
C LYS A 191 2.70 15.75 -0.39
N PRO A 192 2.88 16.52 -1.47
CA PRO A 192 3.22 17.95 -1.38
C PRO A 192 2.29 18.75 -0.46
N GLN A 193 1.02 18.40 -0.37
CA GLN A 193 0.05 19.07 0.50
C GLN A 193 0.33 18.92 2.01
N PHE A 194 1.14 17.95 2.42
CA PHE A 194 1.53 17.76 3.82
C PHE A 194 2.96 18.23 4.11
N GLU A 195 3.70 18.57 3.05
CA GLU A 195 5.08 19.09 3.12
C GLU A 195 5.13 20.62 2.94
N ALA A 196 4.20 21.18 2.15
CA ALA A 196 4.13 22.62 1.84
C ALA A 196 3.57 23.44 3.02
N GLY A 197 3.87 24.74 3.01
CA GLY A 197 3.32 25.70 3.96
C GLY A 197 1.80 25.87 3.82
N ARG A 198 1.13 26.27 4.91
CA ARG A 198 -0.34 26.44 4.95
C ARG A 198 -0.91 27.33 3.83
N GLY A 199 -0.17 28.37 3.40
CA GLY A 199 -0.59 29.28 2.34
C GLY A 199 -0.41 28.76 0.91
N GLU A 200 0.29 27.64 0.73
CA GLU A 200 0.63 27.08 -0.57
C GLU A 200 -0.31 25.93 -1.00
N VAL A 201 -1.17 25.50 -0.09
CA VAL A 201 -2.14 24.44 -0.32
C VAL A 201 -3.48 25.06 -0.71
N GLY A 202 -3.90 24.83 -1.95
CA GLY A 202 -5.14 25.36 -2.48
C GLY A 202 -6.40 24.64 -1.96
N LYS A 203 -7.56 25.13 -2.39
CA LYS A 203 -8.87 24.55 -2.06
C LYS A 203 -8.89 23.07 -2.43
N GLY A 204 -9.35 22.25 -1.50
CA GLY A 204 -9.41 20.79 -1.66
C GLY A 204 -8.09 20.07 -1.38
N GLY A 205 -7.10 20.72 -0.77
CA GLY A 205 -5.83 20.07 -0.41
C GLY A 205 -4.90 19.85 -1.61
N ILE A 206 -5.05 20.62 -2.70
CA ILE A 206 -4.27 20.39 -3.93
C ILE A 206 -3.19 21.48 -4.05
N VAL A 207 -1.95 21.04 -4.15
CA VAL A 207 -0.80 21.90 -4.52
C VAL A 207 -0.70 21.91 -6.05
N ARG A 208 -1.06 23.07 -6.64
CA ARG A 208 -1.08 23.24 -8.10
C ARG A 208 0.23 23.77 -8.66
N ASP A 209 0.93 24.59 -7.89
CA ASP A 209 2.19 25.20 -8.30
C ASP A 209 3.31 24.15 -8.38
N PRO A 210 3.91 23.93 -9.56
CA PRO A 210 5.01 22.99 -9.72
C PRO A 210 6.22 23.33 -8.86
N ALA A 211 6.50 24.64 -8.65
CA ALA A 211 7.64 25.06 -7.84
C ALA A 211 7.46 24.66 -6.37
N VAL A 212 6.24 24.70 -5.85
CA VAL A 212 5.92 24.21 -4.49
C VAL A 212 6.15 22.71 -4.38
N ARG A 213 5.75 21.95 -5.40
CA ARG A 213 5.97 20.49 -5.42
C ARG A 213 7.46 20.13 -5.41
N VAL A 214 8.24 20.82 -6.23
CA VAL A 214 9.71 20.62 -6.28
C VAL A 214 10.34 20.96 -4.94
N ARG A 215 9.98 22.09 -4.32
CA ARG A 215 10.49 22.46 -2.99
C ARG A 215 10.08 21.44 -1.91
N ALA A 216 8.84 20.97 -1.94
CA ALA A 216 8.35 19.95 -1.00
C ALA A 216 9.15 18.65 -1.12
N LEU A 217 9.41 18.19 -2.34
CA LEU A 217 10.25 17.01 -2.58
C LEU A 217 11.69 17.27 -2.13
N GLY A 218 12.29 18.42 -2.48
CA GLY A 218 13.64 18.80 -2.06
C GLY A 218 13.81 18.79 -0.54
N ALA A 219 12.85 19.34 0.19
CA ALA A 219 12.88 19.34 1.65
C ALA A 219 12.85 17.92 2.26
N VAL A 220 12.14 16.99 1.62
CA VAL A 220 12.14 15.57 2.05
C VAL A 220 13.49 14.91 1.74
N VAL A 221 14.06 15.15 0.56
CA VAL A 221 15.39 14.64 0.16
C VAL A 221 16.47 15.15 1.10
N ASP A 222 16.50 16.46 1.39
CA ASP A 222 17.46 17.06 2.29
C ASP A 222 17.33 16.50 3.72
N CYS A 223 16.11 16.32 4.19
CA CYS A 223 15.83 15.70 5.49
C CYS A 223 16.30 14.23 5.53
N ALA A 224 16.05 13.46 4.46
CA ALA A 224 16.52 12.08 4.37
C ALA A 224 18.04 12.02 4.43
N ALA A 225 18.74 12.83 3.66
CA ALA A 225 20.20 12.90 3.67
C ALA A 225 20.74 13.29 5.05
N ALA A 226 20.13 14.30 5.69
CA ALA A 226 20.51 14.74 7.05
C ALA A 226 20.26 13.66 8.11
N ALA A 227 19.29 12.78 7.90
CA ALA A 227 18.98 11.64 8.78
C ALA A 227 19.79 10.37 8.43
N GLY A 228 20.79 10.45 7.53
CA GLY A 228 21.71 9.37 7.21
C GLY A 228 21.23 8.40 6.13
N TYR A 229 20.12 8.72 5.42
CA TYR A 229 19.66 7.89 4.31
C TYR A 229 20.43 8.21 3.01
N GLY A 230 20.80 7.17 2.27
CA GLY A 230 21.25 7.31 0.89
C GLY A 230 20.05 7.44 -0.06
N VAL A 231 19.83 8.64 -0.62
CA VAL A 231 18.72 8.86 -1.56
C VAL A 231 19.12 8.37 -2.95
N ILE A 232 18.38 7.41 -3.52
CA ILE A 232 18.65 6.81 -4.83
C ILE A 232 17.84 7.45 -5.96
N GLY A 233 16.75 8.13 -5.69
CA GLY A 233 15.94 8.82 -6.69
C GLY A 233 14.51 9.10 -6.27
N ASP A 234 13.77 9.68 -7.22
CA ASP A 234 12.33 9.93 -7.10
C ASP A 234 11.60 9.56 -8.41
N MET A 235 10.30 9.35 -8.30
CA MET A 235 9.42 9.11 -9.45
C MET A 235 8.03 9.70 -9.21
N VAL A 236 7.33 10.04 -10.27
CA VAL A 236 5.92 10.44 -10.21
C VAL A 236 5.04 9.21 -10.13
N SER A 237 4.11 9.17 -9.15
CA SER A 237 3.20 8.04 -8.90
C SER A 237 1.79 8.28 -9.46
#